data_4db66edc2a732d57e992acc018e62152
#
_entry.id   4db66edc2a732d57e992acc018e62152
#
_cell.length_a   1.000
_cell.length_b   1.000
_cell.length_c   1.000
_cell.angle_alpha   90.00
_cell.angle_beta   90.00
_cell.angle_gamma   90.00
#
_symmetry.space_group_name_H-M   'P 1'
#
loop_
_entity.id
_entity.type
_entity.pdbx_description
1 polymer ?
#
loop_
_entity_poly.entity_id
_entity_poly.type
_entity_poly.pdbx_seq_one_letter_code
_entity_poly.pdbx_strand_id
1 'polypeptide(L)'
;FTKFPWMLVKNLPKKSYYIVLTHSHDYDFKIINEILNLNTFQFIGLIGSKTKRKRFSNRLVKLGYNQYLINKIECPIGLKNITSKKPGEIAISIIARLLEYRSNLSSIQIDDKKRLKIINEQ
;
A
#
# COMPACT_ATOMS: atom_id res chain seq x y z
N PHE A 1 8.84 2.30 20.60
CA PHE A 1 7.36 2.35 20.49
C PHE A 1 6.87 3.78 20.64
N THR A 2 6.19 4.27 19.63
CA THR A 2 5.57 5.57 19.73
C THR A 2 4.09 5.42 20.13
N LYS A 3 3.61 6.33 20.95
CA LYS A 3 2.22 6.37 21.40
C LYS A 3 1.27 6.78 20.28
N PHE A 4 1.78 7.51 19.29
CA PHE A 4 0.99 8.01 18.14
C PHE A 4 1.72 7.68 16.84
N PRO A 5 1.63 6.42 16.37
CA PRO A 5 2.43 5.97 15.22
C PRO A 5 2.14 6.74 13.93
N TRP A 6 0.93 7.26 13.75
CA TRP A 6 0.60 8.06 12.56
C TRP A 6 1.42 9.35 12.46
N MET A 7 1.95 9.85 13.57
CA MET A 7 2.78 11.05 13.57
C MET A 7 4.18 10.82 13.00
N LEU A 8 4.60 9.57 12.89
CA LEU A 8 5.91 9.23 12.33
C LEU A 8 5.92 9.27 10.80
N VAL A 9 4.77 9.14 10.17
CA VAL A 9 4.67 8.99 8.70
C VAL A 9 5.33 10.17 7.98
N LYS A 10 5.14 11.38 8.47
CA LYS A 10 5.71 12.59 7.85
C LYS A 10 7.24 12.62 7.82
N ASN A 11 7.89 11.83 8.70
CA ASN A 11 9.35 11.78 8.81
C ASN A 11 9.96 10.62 8.03
N LEU A 12 9.15 9.79 7.39
CA LEU A 12 9.62 8.66 6.61
C LEU A 12 9.97 9.07 5.20
N PRO A 13 10.92 8.37 4.54
CA PRO A 13 11.34 8.71 3.18
C PRO A 13 10.16 8.69 2.21
N LYS A 14 10.23 9.55 1.18
CA LYS A 14 9.29 9.49 0.07
C LYS A 14 9.43 8.16 -0.67
N LYS A 15 8.34 7.70 -1.29
CA LYS A 15 8.27 6.40 -1.99
C LYS A 15 8.49 5.21 -1.07
N SER A 16 8.16 5.36 0.21
CA SER A 16 8.19 4.24 1.15
C SER A 16 7.05 3.25 0.86
N TYR A 17 7.29 1.99 1.21
CA TYR A 17 6.28 0.93 1.19
C TYR A 17 5.73 0.80 2.60
N TYR A 18 4.42 0.85 2.72
CA TYR A 18 3.74 0.75 4.02
C TYR A 18 2.93 -0.53 4.10
N ILE A 19 3.17 -1.29 5.15
CA ILE A 19 2.31 -2.42 5.53
C ILE A 19 1.74 -2.07 6.90
N VAL A 20 0.44 -1.87 6.96
CA VAL A 20 -0.21 -1.37 8.17
C VAL A 20 -0.88 -2.49 8.92
N LEU A 21 -0.46 -2.68 10.15
CA LEU A 21 -1.06 -3.61 11.11
C LEU A 21 -0.77 -3.11 12.52
N THR A 22 -1.82 -2.76 13.25
CA THR A 22 -1.72 -2.47 14.68
C THR A 22 -2.76 -3.29 15.45
N HIS A 23 -2.75 -3.17 16.76
CA HIS A 23 -3.74 -3.81 17.62
C HIS A 23 -5.11 -3.11 17.62
N SER A 24 -5.22 -2.01 16.89
CA SER A 24 -6.44 -1.18 16.86
C SER A 24 -6.79 -0.78 15.44
N HIS A 25 -8.03 -1.07 15.02
CA HIS A 25 -8.54 -0.62 13.72
C HIS A 25 -8.54 0.91 13.61
N ASP A 26 -8.76 1.60 14.72
CA ASP A 26 -8.72 3.07 14.74
C ASP A 26 -7.30 3.61 14.49
N TYR A 27 -6.30 2.97 15.07
CA TYR A 27 -4.90 3.33 14.81
C TYR A 27 -4.53 3.03 13.36
N ASP A 28 -4.94 1.87 12.83
CA ASP A 28 -4.72 1.54 11.43
C ASP A 28 -5.31 2.61 10.52
N PHE A 29 -6.53 3.05 10.82
CA PHE A 29 -7.19 4.08 10.03
C PHE A 29 -6.44 5.41 10.09
N LYS A 30 -6.00 5.83 11.27
CA LYS A 30 -5.24 7.07 11.43
C LYS A 30 -3.92 7.04 10.66
N ILE A 31 -3.24 5.90 10.65
CA ILE A 31 -2.01 5.72 9.87
C ILE A 31 -2.32 5.82 8.38
N ILE A 32 -3.32 5.09 7.90
CA ILE A 32 -3.75 5.13 6.48
C ILE A 32 -4.11 6.56 6.07
N ASN A 33 -4.89 7.25 6.89
CA ASN A 33 -5.28 8.62 6.61
C ASN A 33 -4.07 9.55 6.45
N GLU A 34 -3.09 9.43 7.33
CA GLU A 34 -1.88 10.24 7.25
C GLU A 34 -1.06 9.91 6.00
N ILE A 35 -0.91 8.62 5.67
CA ILE A 35 -0.20 8.21 4.46
C ILE A 35 -0.86 8.79 3.20
N LEU A 36 -2.17 8.71 3.11
CA LEU A 36 -2.91 9.26 1.96
C LEU A 36 -2.83 10.78 1.91
N ASN A 37 -2.93 11.44 3.07
CA ASN A 37 -2.88 12.89 3.16
C ASN A 37 -1.54 13.43 2.65
N LEU A 38 -0.44 12.81 3.04
CA LEU A 38 0.90 13.20 2.58
C LEU A 38 1.14 12.81 1.12
N ASN A 39 0.54 11.72 0.67
CA ASN A 39 0.62 11.22 -0.70
C ASN A 39 2.05 11.12 -1.26
N THR A 40 2.97 10.62 -0.44
CA THR A 40 4.37 10.41 -0.83
C THR A 40 4.75 8.93 -0.86
N PHE A 41 3.78 8.04 -0.70
CA PHE A 41 4.00 6.60 -0.62
C PHE A 41 4.20 5.98 -2.00
N GLN A 42 4.93 4.85 -2.03
CA GLN A 42 5.03 4.00 -3.21
C GLN A 42 3.97 2.90 -3.17
N PHE A 43 3.69 2.34 -1.99
CA PHE A 43 2.79 1.20 -1.82
C PHE A 43 2.15 1.25 -0.45
N ILE A 44 0.87 0.91 -0.38
CA ILE A 44 0.14 0.76 0.89
C ILE A 44 -0.56 -0.59 0.90
N GLY A 45 -0.21 -1.41 1.89
CA GLY A 45 -0.92 -2.65 2.19
C GLY A 45 -1.53 -2.57 3.58
N LEU A 46 -2.75 -3.02 3.71
CA LEU A 46 -3.46 -3.08 4.96
C LEU A 46 -3.81 -4.54 5.27
N ILE A 47 -3.41 -5.00 6.44
CA ILE A 47 -3.76 -6.34 6.90
C ILE A 47 -5.19 -6.29 7.43
N GLY A 48 -6.07 -7.07 6.82
CA GLY A 48 -7.46 -7.09 7.21
C GLY A 48 -8.32 -7.84 6.23
N SER A 49 -9.62 -7.88 6.51
CA SER A 49 -10.62 -8.54 5.69
C SER A 49 -11.21 -7.60 4.63
N LYS A 50 -11.99 -8.16 3.71
CA LYS A 50 -12.77 -7.36 2.75
C LYS A 50 -13.76 -6.44 3.46
N THR A 51 -14.26 -6.84 4.62
CA THR A 51 -15.16 -6.02 5.44
C THR A 51 -14.42 -4.80 5.98
N LYS A 52 -13.20 -4.98 6.47
CA LYS A 52 -12.35 -3.88 6.94
C LYS A 52 -12.04 -2.92 5.79
N ARG A 53 -11.69 -3.46 4.63
CA ARG A 53 -11.45 -2.66 3.42
C ARG A 53 -12.65 -1.76 3.11
N LYS A 54 -13.85 -2.32 3.13
CA LYS A 54 -15.07 -1.57 2.83
C LYS A 54 -15.30 -0.45 3.84
N ARG A 55 -15.13 -0.74 5.13
CA ARG A 55 -15.27 0.26 6.19
C ARG A 55 -14.29 1.41 6.01
N PHE A 56 -13.04 1.10 5.75
CA PHE A 56 -12.00 2.12 5.56
C PHE A 56 -12.27 2.95 4.32
N SER A 57 -12.64 2.31 3.22
CA SER A 57 -12.99 3.02 1.98
C SER A 57 -14.15 3.98 2.20
N ASN A 58 -15.20 3.57 2.88
CA ASN A 58 -16.35 4.43 3.16
C ASN A 58 -15.97 5.63 4.02
N ARG A 59 -15.13 5.44 5.04
CA ARG A 59 -14.66 6.54 5.88
C ARG A 59 -13.79 7.51 5.11
N LEU A 60 -12.92 7.01 4.23
CA LEU A 60 -12.04 7.84 3.42
C LEU A 60 -12.82 8.68 2.41
N VAL A 61 -13.86 8.11 1.80
CA VAL A 61 -14.77 8.86 0.92
C VAL A 61 -15.41 10.02 1.68
N LYS A 62 -15.88 9.78 2.90
CA LYS A 62 -16.47 10.82 3.73
C LYS A 62 -15.49 11.93 4.09
N LEU A 63 -14.20 11.63 4.18
CA LEU A 63 -13.16 12.61 4.43
C LEU A 63 -12.75 13.40 3.18
N GLY A 64 -13.30 13.05 2.02
CA GLY A 64 -13.05 13.79 0.78
C GLY A 64 -11.99 13.22 -0.12
N TYR A 65 -11.41 12.06 0.19
CA TYR A 65 -10.45 11.42 -0.70
C TYR A 65 -11.13 10.90 -1.97
N ASN A 66 -10.47 11.03 -3.12
CA ASN A 66 -11.00 10.49 -4.36
C ASN A 66 -10.82 8.98 -4.44
N GLN A 67 -11.66 8.33 -5.22
CA GLN A 67 -11.66 6.87 -5.33
C GLN A 67 -10.35 6.33 -5.93
N TYR A 68 -9.71 7.08 -6.83
CA TYR A 68 -8.44 6.70 -7.42
C TYR A 68 -7.37 6.50 -6.34
N LEU A 69 -7.28 7.42 -5.38
CA LEU A 69 -6.32 7.34 -4.29
C LEU A 69 -6.66 6.20 -3.32
N ILE A 70 -7.94 6.06 -2.98
CA ILE A 70 -8.41 4.99 -2.09
C ILE A 70 -8.10 3.62 -2.68
N ASN A 71 -8.24 3.45 -3.99
CA ASN A 71 -8.02 2.18 -4.68
C ASN A 71 -6.54 1.75 -4.67
N LYS A 72 -5.62 2.63 -4.33
CA LYS A 72 -4.21 2.28 -4.18
C LYS A 72 -3.93 1.48 -2.91
N ILE A 73 -4.87 1.44 -1.97
CA ILE A 73 -4.73 0.64 -0.75
C ILE A 73 -5.06 -0.81 -1.07
N GLU A 74 -4.08 -1.71 -0.91
CA GLU A 74 -4.34 -3.15 -1.02
C GLU A 74 -4.80 -3.69 0.32
N CYS A 75 -6.03 -4.17 0.39
CA CYS A 75 -6.62 -4.81 1.57
C CYS A 75 -7.65 -5.87 1.12
N PRO A 76 -7.49 -7.10 1.51
CA PRO A 76 -6.36 -7.69 2.25
C PRO A 76 -5.09 -7.73 1.41
N ILE A 77 -3.96 -7.45 2.05
CA ILE A 77 -2.67 -7.52 1.36
C ILE A 77 -2.19 -8.97 1.25
N GLY A 78 -1.58 -9.30 0.12
CA GLY A 78 -0.98 -10.62 -0.12
C GLY A 78 -1.29 -11.12 -1.52
N LEU A 79 -0.78 -12.30 -1.86
CA LEU A 79 -1.10 -12.95 -3.12
C LEU A 79 -2.54 -13.50 -3.07
N LYS A 80 -3.32 -13.22 -4.11
CA LYS A 80 -4.74 -13.58 -4.17
C LYS A 80 -4.99 -15.09 -4.06
N ASN A 81 -4.05 -15.90 -4.56
CA ASN A 81 -4.18 -17.34 -4.58
C ASN A 81 -3.80 -18.02 -3.25
N ILE A 82 -3.23 -17.26 -2.33
CA ILE A 82 -2.91 -17.77 -0.98
C ILE A 82 -3.99 -17.29 -0.03
N THR A 83 -4.84 -18.25 0.40
CA THR A 83 -6.01 -17.96 1.23
C THR A 83 -5.82 -18.40 2.68
N SER A 84 -4.64 -18.87 3.04
CA SER A 84 -4.33 -19.32 4.40
C SER A 84 -4.47 -18.21 5.41
N LYS A 85 -4.94 -18.57 6.62
CA LYS A 85 -5.03 -17.67 7.77
C LYS A 85 -3.93 -17.90 8.78
N LYS A 86 -2.99 -18.79 8.50
CA LYS A 86 -1.83 -19.05 9.39
C LYS A 86 -0.86 -17.88 9.32
N PRO A 87 -0.39 -17.34 10.47
CA PRO A 87 0.45 -16.14 10.47
C PRO A 87 1.71 -16.23 9.60
N GLY A 88 2.41 -17.36 9.62
CA GLY A 88 3.60 -17.54 8.79
C GLY A 88 3.31 -17.54 7.30
N GLU A 89 2.20 -18.13 6.89
CA GLU A 89 1.79 -18.18 5.50
C GLU A 89 1.27 -16.83 5.03
N ILE A 90 0.59 -16.08 5.89
CA ILE A 90 0.19 -14.71 5.62
C ILE A 90 1.43 -13.84 5.39
N ALA A 91 2.45 -13.96 6.24
CA ALA A 91 3.69 -13.21 6.11
C ALA A 91 4.39 -13.51 4.77
N ILE A 92 4.46 -14.77 4.38
CA ILE A 92 5.04 -15.18 3.09
C ILE A 92 4.25 -14.58 1.94
N SER A 93 2.93 -14.62 2.02
CA SER A 93 2.05 -14.05 1.00
C SER A 93 2.27 -12.55 0.82
N ILE A 94 2.44 -11.83 1.92
CA ILE A 94 2.69 -10.38 1.89
C ILE A 94 4.04 -10.09 1.23
N ILE A 95 5.09 -10.80 1.64
CA ILE A 95 6.44 -10.62 1.08
C ILE A 95 6.44 -10.93 -0.42
N ALA A 96 5.80 -12.02 -0.82
CA ALA A 96 5.69 -12.39 -2.22
C ALA A 96 4.96 -11.33 -3.03
N ARG A 97 3.90 -10.75 -2.48
CA ARG A 97 3.17 -9.66 -3.14
C ARG A 97 4.04 -8.41 -3.31
N LEU A 98 4.83 -8.06 -2.30
CA LEU A 98 5.75 -6.92 -2.39
C LEU A 98 6.84 -7.16 -3.46
N LEU A 99 7.36 -8.36 -3.55
CA LEU A 99 8.33 -8.72 -4.57
C LEU A 99 7.73 -8.65 -5.97
N GLU A 100 6.51 -9.14 -6.13
CA GLU A 100 5.76 -9.05 -7.40
C GLU A 100 5.56 -7.59 -7.81
N TYR A 101 5.11 -6.75 -6.88
CA TYR A 101 4.91 -5.33 -7.13
C TYR A 101 6.22 -4.65 -7.56
N ARG A 102 7.30 -4.90 -6.83
CA ARG A 102 8.61 -4.30 -7.14
C ARG A 102 9.13 -4.76 -8.50
N SER A 103 8.96 -6.04 -8.83
CA SER A 103 9.38 -6.58 -10.12
C SER A 103 8.60 -5.97 -11.27
N ASN A 104 7.30 -5.79 -11.14
CA ASN A 104 6.47 -5.15 -12.15
C ASN A 104 6.86 -3.68 -12.35
N LEU A 105 7.16 -2.99 -11.27
CA LEU A 105 7.63 -1.61 -11.33
C LEU A 105 8.94 -1.48 -12.09
N SER A 106 9.89 -2.38 -11.83
CA SER A 106 11.17 -2.42 -12.55
C SER A 106 10.99 -2.71 -14.04
N SER A 107 10.08 -3.61 -14.40
CA SER A 107 9.76 -3.93 -15.79
C SER A 107 9.20 -2.73 -16.54
N ILE A 108 8.30 -1.98 -15.91
CA ILE A 108 7.74 -0.75 -16.48
C ILE A 108 8.84 0.28 -16.73
N GLN A 109 9.76 0.45 -15.79
CA GLN A 109 10.87 1.40 -15.94
C GLN A 109 11.80 1.01 -17.09
N ILE A 110 12.07 -0.27 -17.28
CA ILE A 110 12.89 -0.76 -18.40
C ILE A 110 12.19 -0.47 -19.74
N ASP A 111 10.90 -0.72 -19.84
CA ASP A 111 10.12 -0.45 -21.04
C ASP A 111 10.10 1.05 -21.38
N ASP A 112 9.94 1.90 -20.40
CA ASP A 112 9.99 3.35 -20.59
C ASP A 112 11.35 3.82 -21.10
N LYS A 113 12.45 3.26 -20.57
CA LYS A 113 13.79 3.54 -21.04
C LYS A 113 14.00 3.09 -22.49
N LYS A 114 13.48 1.94 -22.86
CA LYS A 114 13.54 1.44 -24.24
C LYS A 114 12.77 2.35 -25.19
N ARG A 115 11.57 2.81 -24.79
CA ARG A 115 10.78 3.75 -25.59
C ARG A 115 11.52 5.06 -25.81
N LEU A 116 12.10 5.60 -24.75
CA LEU A 116 12.89 6.83 -24.85
C LEU A 116 14.07 6.66 -25.81
N LYS A 117 14.76 5.52 -25.76
CA LYS A 117 15.87 5.22 -26.66
C LYS A 117 15.42 5.15 -28.11
N ILE A 118 14.29 4.51 -28.40
CA ILE A 118 13.73 4.44 -29.75
C ILE A 118 13.40 5.82 -30.28
N ILE A 119 12.79 6.68 -29.47
CA ILE A 119 12.45 8.06 -29.83
C ILE A 119 13.72 8.86 -30.19
N ASN A 120 14.80 8.68 -29.42
CA ASN A 120 16.04 9.39 -29.63
C ASN A 120 16.81 8.91 -30.88
N GLU A 121 16.57 7.71 -31.34
CA GLU A 121 17.20 7.15 -32.55
C GLU A 121 16.47 7.57 -33.85
N GLN A 122 15.29 8.13 -33.73
CA GLN A 122 14.50 8.62 -34.85
C GLN A 122 14.69 10.12 -35.08
#